data_9bcb7e6940dc6ae301ebdda765a28d0c
#
_entry.id   9bcb7e6940dc6ae301ebdda765a28d0c
#
_cell.length_a   1.000
_cell.length_b   1.000
_cell.length_c   1.000
_cell.angle_alpha   90.00
_cell.angle_beta   90.00
_cell.angle_gamma   90.00
#
_symmetry.space_group_name_H-M   'P 1'
#
loop_
_entity.id
_entity.type
_entity.pdbx_description
1 polymer ?
#
loop_
_entity_poly.entity_id
_entity_poly.type
_entity_poly.pdbx_seq_one_letter_code
_entity_poly.pdbx_strand_id
1 'polypeptide(L)' 'MTETERIRIEIAFEGPSVLSVLVPLSTAEDLDRALAGDNDGAYSFEADDGRYTVAVRSIVFIKRHARGSRVGFGAGG' A
#
# COMPACT_ATOMS: atom_id res chain seq x y z
N MET A 1 2.09 22.43 9.63
CA MET A 1 1.47 21.72 9.33
C MET A 1 1.88 20.44 9.47
N THR A 2 1.28 19.66 9.41
CA THR A 2 1.62 18.42 9.68
C THR A 2 2.08 17.73 8.58
N GLU A 3 3.15 17.00 8.68
CA GLU A 3 3.50 16.29 7.57
C GLU A 3 2.80 15.07 7.53
N THR A 4 2.50 14.56 6.38
CA THR A 4 1.85 13.30 6.16
C THR A 4 2.85 12.21 6.31
N GLU A 5 2.58 11.31 7.21
CA GLU A 5 3.43 10.17 7.37
C GLU A 5 3.27 9.23 6.20
N ARG A 6 4.35 8.72 5.66
CA ARG A 6 4.31 7.86 4.51
C ARG A 6 4.79 6.49 4.86
N ILE A 7 4.29 5.51 4.15
CA ILE A 7 4.64 4.13 4.42
C ILE A 7 4.78 3.42 3.08
N ARG A 8 5.70 2.47 3.03
CA ARG A 8 5.86 1.67 1.83
C ARG A 8 4.88 0.53 1.85
N ILE A 9 4.19 0.34 0.73
CA ILE A 9 3.29 -0.77 0.61
C ILE A 9 3.61 -1.54 -0.66
N GLU A 10 3.26 -2.80 -0.66
CA GLU A 10 3.34 -3.64 -1.84
C GLU A 10 1.95 -4.17 -2.12
N ILE A 11 1.51 -4.00 -3.34
CA ILE A 11 0.20 -4.47 -3.75
C ILE A 11 0.43 -5.58 -4.78
N ALA A 12 -0.04 -6.76 -4.46
CA ALA A 12 0.08 -7.88 -5.39
C ALA A 12 -1.22 -8.04 -6.14
N PHE A 13 -1.12 -8.08 -7.45
CA PHE A 13 -2.28 -8.28 -8.31
C PHE A 13 -2.28 -9.71 -8.82
N GLU A 14 -3.38 -10.12 -9.38
CA GLU A 14 -3.45 -11.45 -9.97
C GLU A 14 -2.36 -11.59 -11.02
N GLY A 15 -1.71 -12.74 -11.03
CA GLY A 15 -0.57 -12.94 -11.89
C GLY A 15 0.69 -12.50 -11.18
N PRO A 16 1.75 -12.27 -11.91
CA PRO A 16 3.03 -11.97 -11.28
C PRO A 16 3.26 -10.49 -10.97
N SER A 17 2.25 -9.65 -11.13
CA SER A 17 2.44 -8.22 -10.98
C SER A 17 2.44 -7.78 -9.54
N VAL A 18 3.44 -7.01 -9.15
CA VAL A 18 3.53 -6.44 -7.81
C VAL A 18 3.91 -4.98 -7.97
N LEU A 19 3.20 -4.13 -7.25
CA LEU A 19 3.48 -2.70 -7.26
C LEU A 19 4.00 -2.31 -5.89
N SER A 20 5.16 -1.68 -5.84
CA SER A 20 5.76 -1.23 -4.59
C SER A 20 5.83 0.28 -4.61
N VAL A 21 5.16 0.94 -3.69
CA VAL A 21 5.08 2.40 -3.69
C VAL A 21 5.09 2.93 -2.29
N LEU A 22 5.41 4.21 -2.18
CA LEU A 22 5.39 4.93 -0.92
C LEU A 22 4.17 5.84 -0.95
N VAL A 23 3.29 5.70 0.02
CA VAL A 23 2.02 6.44 0.06
C VAL A 23 1.78 6.98 1.45
N PRO A 24 0.89 7.99 1.57
CA PRO A 24 0.50 8.43 2.91
C PRO A 24 -0.16 7.28 3.66
N LEU A 25 -0.03 7.30 4.97
CA LEU A 25 -0.61 6.26 5.79
C LEU A 25 -2.12 6.17 5.60
N SER A 26 -2.78 7.30 5.43
CA SER A 26 -4.23 7.29 5.20
C SER A 26 -4.59 6.55 3.92
N THR A 27 -3.74 6.63 2.90
CA THR A 27 -3.98 5.91 1.66
C THR A 27 -3.87 4.41 1.89
N ALA A 28 -2.89 3.99 2.67
CA ALA A 28 -2.75 2.57 2.96
C ALA A 28 -3.97 2.05 3.71
N GLU A 29 -4.50 2.85 4.63
CA GLU A 29 -5.69 2.46 5.37
C GLU A 29 -6.91 2.39 4.47
N ASP A 30 -7.03 3.35 3.55
CA ASP A 30 -8.14 3.35 2.61
C ASP A 30 -8.09 2.14 1.69
N LEU A 31 -6.91 1.77 1.27
CA LEU A 31 -6.75 0.60 0.42
C LEU A 31 -7.14 -0.68 1.17
N ASP A 32 -6.75 -0.78 2.43
CA ASP A 32 -7.15 -1.94 3.23
C ASP A 32 -8.65 -2.00 3.35
N ARG A 33 -9.28 -0.87 3.56
CA ARG A 33 -10.72 -0.82 3.70
C ARG A 33 -11.41 -1.19 2.42
N ALA A 34 -10.87 -0.73 1.28
CA ALA A 34 -11.46 -1.06 -0.02
C ALA A 34 -11.33 -2.54 -0.29
N LEU A 35 -10.21 -3.14 0.08
CA LEU A 35 -10.00 -4.55 -0.17
C LEU A 35 -10.90 -5.40 0.72
N ALA A 36 -11.12 -4.98 1.95
CA ALA A 36 -11.94 -5.74 2.88
C ALA A 36 -13.42 -5.62 2.58
N GLY A 37 -13.83 -4.59 1.85
CA GLY A 37 -15.23 -4.38 1.55
C GLY A 37 -15.65 -5.13 0.31
N ASP A 38 -16.83 -4.75 -0.17
CA ASP A 38 -17.40 -5.39 -1.33
C ASP A 38 -17.21 -4.55 -2.54
N ASN A 39 -16.11 -3.86 -2.63
CA ASN A 39 -15.85 -2.92 -3.68
C ASN A 39 -15.20 -3.63 -4.85
N ASP A 40 -15.86 -3.63 -6.01
CA ASP A 40 -15.25 -4.22 -7.20
C ASP A 40 -14.95 -3.17 -8.24
N GLY A 41 -14.82 -1.91 -7.83
CA GLY A 41 -14.50 -0.85 -8.75
C GLY A 41 -13.01 -0.53 -8.73
N ALA A 42 -12.71 0.69 -9.12
CA ALA A 42 -11.35 1.17 -9.16
C ALA A 42 -11.09 2.12 -8.00
N TYR A 43 -9.85 2.18 -7.58
CA TYR A 43 -9.43 3.09 -6.53
C TYR A 43 -8.21 3.85 -7.03
N SER A 44 -8.23 5.17 -6.90
CA SER A 44 -7.12 6.00 -7.34
C SER A 44 -6.42 6.59 -6.14
N PHE A 45 -5.11 6.68 -6.22
CA PHE A 45 -4.34 7.27 -5.14
C PHE A 45 -3.04 7.83 -5.70
N GLU A 46 -2.40 8.67 -4.91
CA GLU A 46 -1.13 9.23 -5.30
C GLU A 46 0.00 8.61 -4.51
N ALA A 47 1.06 8.28 -5.18
CA ALA A 47 2.25 7.74 -4.56
C ALA A 47 3.42 8.68 -4.84
N ASP A 48 4.58 8.31 -4.35
CA ASP A 48 5.74 9.19 -4.50
C ASP A 48 6.16 9.36 -5.95
N ASP A 49 5.84 8.40 -6.81
CA ASP A 49 6.27 8.48 -8.20
C ASP A 49 5.13 8.73 -9.17
N GLY A 50 3.93 9.02 -8.69
CA GLY A 50 2.85 9.33 -9.60
C GLY A 50 1.50 8.89 -9.05
N ARG A 51 0.51 8.96 -9.90
CA ARG A 51 -0.85 8.62 -9.51
C ARG A 51 -1.21 7.28 -10.12
N TYR A 52 -1.84 6.46 -9.31
CA TYR A 52 -2.24 5.12 -9.73
C TYR A 52 -3.73 4.94 -9.63
N THR A 53 -4.28 4.18 -10.54
CA THR A 53 -5.67 3.75 -10.47
C THR A 53 -5.64 2.24 -10.60
N VAL A 54 -6.13 1.55 -9.60
CA VAL A 54 -6.03 0.10 -9.56
C VAL A 54 -7.42 -0.51 -9.51
N ALA A 55 -7.54 -1.70 -10.06
CA ALA A 55 -8.78 -2.45 -10.00
C ALA A 55 -8.78 -3.24 -8.70
N VAL A 56 -9.66 -2.90 -7.79
CA VAL A 56 -9.64 -3.48 -6.46
C VAL A 56 -9.84 -4.99 -6.51
N ARG A 57 -10.68 -5.45 -7.43
CA ARG A 57 -10.96 -6.87 -7.53
C ARG A 57 -9.76 -7.68 -8.00
N SER A 58 -8.76 -7.04 -8.56
CA SER A 58 -7.57 -7.74 -9.01
C SER A 58 -6.49 -7.81 -7.96
N ILE A 59 -6.71 -7.21 -6.82
CA ILE A 59 -5.71 -7.21 -5.75
C ILE A 59 -5.80 -8.51 -4.98
N VAL A 60 -4.67 -9.17 -4.83
CA VAL A 60 -4.58 -10.39 -4.07
C VAL A 60 -4.26 -10.09 -2.62
N PHE A 61 -3.27 -9.22 -2.38
CA PHE A 61 -2.96 -8.79 -1.03
C PHE A 61 -2.25 -7.45 -1.06
N ILE A 62 -2.27 -6.79 0.07
CA ILE A 62 -1.53 -5.56 0.28
C ILE A 62 -0.67 -5.75 1.51
N LYS A 63 0.62 -5.53 1.37
CA LYS A 63 1.54 -5.63 2.48
C LYS A 63 2.01 -4.24 2.86
N ARG A 64 1.92 -3.89 4.12
CA ARG A 64 2.49 -2.67 4.62
C ARG A 64 3.80 -3.01 5.27
N HIS A 65 4.84 -2.27 4.91
CA HIS A 65 6.12 -2.46 5.55
C HIS A 65 6.11 -1.70 6.87
N ALA A 66 6.63 -2.30 7.90
CA ALA A 66 6.64 -1.67 9.19
C ALA A 66 7.59 -0.48 9.17
N ARG A 67 7.17 0.61 9.80
CA ARG A 67 8.00 1.76 9.86
C ARG A 67 9.15 1.51 10.76
N GLY A 68 10.29 2.00 10.44
CA GLY A 68 11.44 1.89 11.26
C GLY A 68 11.89 0.48 11.49
N SER A 69 11.48 -0.41 10.66
CA SER A 69 11.78 -1.77 10.88
C SER A 69 13.16 -2.14 10.53
N ARG A 70 13.90 -1.21 10.25
CA ARG A 70 15.18 -1.50 9.95
C ARG A 70 15.74 -2.11 11.02
N VAL A 71 15.70 -2.36 11.65
CA VAL A 71 16.19 -2.90 12.57
C VAL A 71 16.32 -4.00 12.90
N GLY A 72 16.46 -4.26 12.73
CA GLY A 72 16.48 -5.07 12.98
C GLY A 72 17.01 -5.77 13.13
N PHE A 73 17.21 -5.49 13.18
CA PHE A 73 17.41 -6.06 13.31
C PHE A 73 17.86 -6.64 13.62
N GLY A 74 17.92 -6.49 13.63
CA GLY A 74 18.10 -6.94 13.95
C GLY A 74 18.27 -7.49 14.33
N ALA A 75 18.31 -7.33 14.54
CA ALA A 75 18.30 -7.80 14.91
C ALA A 75 18.29 -8.48 15.13
N GLY A 76 18.22 -8.44 15.14
CA GLY A 76 18.12 -8.95 15.35
C GLY A 76 18.17 -9.23 15.39
N GLY A 77 18.13 -9.00 15.33
CA GLY A 77 18.10 -9.17 15.36
C GLY A 77 18.10 -9.44 15.35
#